data_9e7c2b6ed5ad1ef9c73492ddec482106
#
_entry.id   9e7c2b6ed5ad1ef9c73492ddec482106
#
_cell.length_a   1.000
_cell.length_b   1.000
_cell.length_c   1.000
_cell.angle_alpha   90.00
_cell.angle_beta   90.00
_cell.angle_gamma   90.00
#
_symmetry.space_group_name_H-M   'P 1'
#
loop_
_entity.id
_entity.type
_entity.pdbx_description
1 polymer ?
#
loop_
_entity_poly.entity_id
_entity_poly.type
_entity_poly.pdbx_seq_one_letter_code
_entity_poly.pdbx_strand_id
1 'polypeptide(L)'
;MPDGTSRFKMGSETIFHYMGCSTFSNFTVIPEIAVAKIREDAPFDKVCYIGCGVTTGIGAVINTAKVEAGANCVVFGLGGIGLNVIQGLKMVGANKIVGVDLNPARKDLGEKFGMTHFVNPNEIEDDIVPFLVDLTDGGADYSFECIGNVKTMRQALECAH
;
A
#
# COMPACT_ATOMS: atom_id res chain seq x y z
N MET A 1 -21.30 6.45 15.88
CA MET A 1 -21.18 6.07 17.32
C MET A 1 -21.77 4.68 17.49
N PRO A 2 -21.27 3.89 18.48
CA PRO A 2 -21.81 2.55 18.73
C PRO A 2 -23.32 2.52 19.09
N ASP A 3 -23.84 3.65 19.60
CA ASP A 3 -25.24 3.85 19.92
C ASP A 3 -26.13 4.24 18.71
N GLY A 4 -25.57 4.22 17.50
CA GLY A 4 -26.27 4.59 16.26
C GLY A 4 -26.43 6.11 16.07
N THR A 5 -25.91 6.94 16.97
CA THR A 5 -26.00 8.40 16.86
C THR A 5 -24.78 9.01 16.18
N SER A 6 -24.90 10.26 15.71
CA SER A 6 -23.80 11.10 15.28
C SER A 6 -23.80 12.41 16.03
N ARG A 7 -22.61 12.92 16.34
CA ARG A 7 -22.40 14.20 17.01
C ARG A 7 -22.11 15.33 16.03
N PHE A 8 -21.91 15.00 14.77
CA PHE A 8 -21.63 15.99 13.73
C PHE A 8 -22.89 16.33 12.93
N LYS A 9 -23.04 17.61 12.64
CA LYS A 9 -24.14 18.13 11.82
C LYS A 9 -23.63 19.25 10.90
N MET A 10 -24.23 19.33 9.73
CA MET A 10 -24.10 20.45 8.81
C MET A 10 -25.49 21.07 8.62
N GLY A 11 -25.78 22.16 9.36
CA GLY A 11 -27.14 22.65 9.48
C GLY A 11 -28.06 21.62 10.15
N SER A 12 -29.08 21.14 9.44
CA SER A 12 -30.02 20.11 9.91
C SER A 12 -29.57 18.66 9.55
N GLU A 13 -28.58 18.51 8.67
CA GLU A 13 -28.15 17.22 8.18
C GLU A 13 -27.17 16.54 9.15
N THR A 14 -27.35 15.24 9.35
CA THR A 14 -26.44 14.42 10.16
C THR A 14 -25.24 14.00 9.33
N ILE A 15 -24.03 14.26 9.85
CA ILE A 15 -22.77 13.78 9.28
C ILE A 15 -22.31 12.57 10.10
N PHE A 16 -22.06 11.45 9.41
CA PHE A 16 -21.61 10.21 10.06
C PHE A 16 -20.14 10.26 10.46
N HIS A 17 -19.82 9.56 11.54
CA HIS A 17 -18.44 9.38 12.00
C HIS A 17 -17.68 8.41 11.09
N TYR A 18 -16.55 8.87 10.55
CA TYR A 18 -15.66 8.00 9.79
C TYR A 18 -14.90 7.07 10.75
N MET A 19 -15.02 5.75 10.53
CA MET A 19 -14.39 4.70 11.34
C MET A 19 -14.62 4.83 12.86
N GLY A 20 -15.65 5.54 13.29
CA GLY A 20 -15.95 5.76 14.71
C GLY A 20 -15.03 6.73 15.44
N CYS A 21 -14.02 7.30 14.80
CA CYS A 21 -13.04 8.20 15.42
C CYS A 21 -13.02 9.62 14.82
N SER A 22 -13.24 9.81 13.53
CA SER A 22 -13.34 11.12 12.88
C SER A 22 -12.24 12.11 13.27
N THR A 23 -10.97 11.69 13.08
CA THR A 23 -9.80 12.45 13.55
C THR A 23 -9.42 13.66 12.68
N PHE A 24 -10.17 13.93 11.58
CA PHE A 24 -10.02 15.15 10.78
C PHE A 24 -10.71 16.35 11.46
N SER A 25 -10.33 16.62 12.71
CA SER A 25 -10.85 17.68 13.55
C SER A 25 -9.82 18.11 14.59
N ASN A 26 -9.98 19.31 15.16
CA ASN A 26 -9.09 19.84 16.18
C ASN A 26 -9.16 19.03 17.49
N PHE A 27 -10.33 18.46 17.77
CA PHE A 27 -10.57 17.63 18.96
C PHE A 27 -11.38 16.40 18.55
N THR A 28 -11.03 15.27 19.11
CA THR A 28 -11.78 14.02 18.93
C THR A 28 -11.99 13.33 20.28
N VAL A 29 -13.10 12.63 20.42
CA VAL A 29 -13.40 11.79 21.57
C VAL A 29 -13.58 10.37 21.07
N ILE A 30 -12.68 9.50 21.44
CA ILE A 30 -12.64 8.09 21.00
C ILE A 30 -12.50 7.18 22.23
N PRO A 31 -12.98 5.91 22.13
CA PRO A 31 -12.79 4.94 23.20
C PRO A 31 -11.29 4.64 23.41
N GLU A 32 -10.90 4.48 24.67
CA GLU A 32 -9.51 4.15 25.03
C GLU A 32 -8.98 2.91 24.30
N ILE A 33 -9.82 1.90 24.10
CA ILE A 33 -9.48 0.66 23.37
C ILE A 33 -9.11 0.91 21.90
N ALA A 34 -9.52 2.04 21.31
CA ALA A 34 -9.26 2.40 19.91
C ALA A 34 -7.96 3.19 19.71
N VAL A 35 -7.18 3.40 20.78
CA VAL A 35 -5.93 4.16 20.75
C VAL A 35 -4.77 3.35 21.32
N ALA A 36 -3.57 3.66 20.82
CA ALA A 36 -2.33 3.15 21.38
C ALA A 36 -1.44 4.33 21.77
N LYS A 37 -0.91 4.31 23.00
CA LYS A 37 0.07 5.31 23.43
C LYS A 37 1.38 5.09 22.68
N ILE A 38 1.90 6.14 22.09
CA ILE A 38 3.21 6.16 21.43
C ILE A 38 4.20 6.99 22.27
N ARG A 39 5.47 7.04 21.85
CA ARG A 39 6.51 7.86 22.45
C ARG A 39 6.10 9.33 22.45
N GLU A 40 6.39 10.04 23.53
CA GLU A 40 6.04 11.46 23.67
C GLU A 40 6.87 12.38 22.73
N ASP A 41 8.08 11.94 22.39
CA ASP A 41 9.00 12.63 21.48
C ASP A 41 8.81 12.27 20.01
N ALA A 42 7.79 11.47 19.66
CA ALA A 42 7.52 11.05 18.30
C ALA A 42 7.07 12.24 17.43
N PRO A 43 7.75 12.52 16.30
CA PRO A 43 7.42 13.64 15.44
C PRO A 43 6.10 13.35 14.69
N PHE A 44 5.09 14.21 14.86
CA PHE A 44 3.76 14.00 14.29
C PHE A 44 3.73 13.92 12.77
N ASP A 45 4.62 14.63 12.08
CA ASP A 45 4.78 14.60 10.62
C ASP A 45 5.29 13.24 10.09
N LYS A 46 5.79 12.38 10.96
CA LYS A 46 6.25 11.02 10.65
C LYS A 46 5.24 9.95 11.09
N VAL A 47 4.82 10.04 12.37
CA VAL A 47 3.97 8.97 12.94
C VAL A 47 2.55 8.94 12.37
N CYS A 48 2.08 10.04 11.77
CA CYS A 48 0.76 10.08 11.13
C CYS A 48 0.59 9.07 9.99
N TYR A 49 1.68 8.57 9.38
CA TYR A 49 1.63 7.55 8.33
C TYR A 49 1.50 6.12 8.86
N ILE A 50 1.85 5.88 10.12
CA ILE A 50 1.93 4.51 10.68
C ILE A 50 0.55 3.85 10.76
N GLY A 51 -0.48 4.60 11.15
CA GLY A 51 -1.81 4.04 11.41
C GLY A 51 -2.55 3.47 10.19
N CYS A 52 -2.09 3.79 8.96
CA CYS A 52 -2.75 3.34 7.73
C CYS A 52 -1.73 2.88 6.68
N GLY A 53 -1.12 3.81 5.94
CA GLY A 53 -0.33 3.49 4.75
C GLY A 53 0.86 2.56 5.01
N VAL A 54 1.61 2.80 6.08
CA VAL A 54 2.77 1.98 6.43
C VAL A 54 2.32 0.58 6.85
N THR A 55 1.38 0.51 7.80
CA THR A 55 0.88 -0.77 8.34
C THR A 55 0.19 -1.59 7.26
N THR A 56 -0.57 -0.96 6.36
CA THR A 56 -1.25 -1.64 5.25
C THR A 56 -0.23 -2.26 4.30
N GLY A 57 0.76 -1.50 3.84
CA GLY A 57 1.73 -2.00 2.86
C GLY A 57 2.64 -3.09 3.42
N ILE A 58 3.29 -2.82 4.55
CA ILE A 58 4.18 -3.80 5.19
C ILE A 58 3.40 -5.03 5.69
N GLY A 59 2.22 -4.81 6.27
CA GLY A 59 1.36 -5.88 6.77
C GLY A 59 0.83 -6.80 5.67
N ALA A 60 0.55 -6.26 4.48
CA ALA A 60 0.17 -7.06 3.32
C ALA A 60 1.26 -8.10 2.98
N VAL A 61 2.53 -7.70 3.03
CA VAL A 61 3.67 -8.58 2.75
C VAL A 61 3.89 -9.61 3.86
N ILE A 62 4.02 -9.13 5.11
CA ILE A 62 4.50 -9.97 6.22
C ILE A 62 3.37 -10.82 6.80
N ASN A 63 2.18 -10.23 6.98
CA ASN A 63 1.09 -10.86 7.72
C ASN A 63 0.06 -11.55 6.81
N THR A 64 -0.28 -10.92 5.67
CA THR A 64 -1.33 -11.42 4.78
C THR A 64 -0.75 -12.40 3.76
N ALA A 65 0.15 -11.95 2.89
CA ALA A 65 0.76 -12.79 1.87
C ALA A 65 1.83 -13.73 2.44
N LYS A 66 2.49 -13.34 3.54
CA LYS A 66 3.57 -14.10 4.19
C LYS A 66 4.68 -14.43 3.18
N VAL A 67 5.11 -13.41 2.48
CA VAL A 67 6.10 -13.54 1.40
C VAL A 67 7.38 -14.18 1.90
N GLU A 68 7.85 -15.18 1.19
CA GLU A 68 9.07 -15.91 1.51
C GLU A 68 10.33 -15.21 0.96
N ALA A 69 11.46 -15.41 1.64
CA ALA A 69 12.75 -14.91 1.16
C ALA A 69 13.09 -15.53 -0.19
N GLY A 70 13.61 -14.73 -1.11
CA GLY A 70 13.97 -15.17 -2.47
C GLY A 70 12.81 -15.10 -3.48
N ALA A 71 11.59 -14.77 -3.07
CA ALA A 71 10.44 -14.64 -3.96
C ALA A 71 10.60 -13.51 -4.99
N ASN A 72 10.06 -13.68 -6.19
CA ASN A 72 9.90 -12.66 -7.21
C ASN A 72 8.53 -12.00 -7.06
N CYS A 73 8.48 -10.68 -6.92
CA CYS A 73 7.27 -9.97 -6.57
C CYS A 73 7.01 -8.81 -7.51
N VAL A 74 5.73 -8.57 -7.85
CA VAL A 74 5.29 -7.42 -8.65
C VAL A 74 4.36 -6.52 -7.84
N VAL A 75 4.59 -5.20 -7.87
CA VAL A 75 3.80 -4.19 -7.17
C VAL A 75 3.27 -3.18 -8.17
N PHE A 76 1.97 -3.15 -8.38
CA PHE A 76 1.30 -2.17 -9.23
C PHE A 76 0.94 -0.93 -8.42
N GLY A 77 1.52 0.21 -8.80
CA GLY A 77 1.34 1.50 -8.15
C GLY A 77 2.36 1.77 -7.04
N LEU A 78 3.17 2.80 -7.24
CA LEU A 78 4.22 3.25 -6.30
C LEU A 78 3.77 4.50 -5.52
N GLY A 79 2.52 4.48 -5.07
CA GLY A 79 1.98 5.43 -4.09
C GLY A 79 2.40 5.09 -2.66
N GLY A 80 1.75 5.72 -1.68
CA GLY A 80 2.06 5.51 -0.26
C GLY A 80 1.99 4.06 0.19
N ILE A 81 0.98 3.29 -0.25
CA ILE A 81 0.83 1.87 0.08
C ILE A 81 1.86 1.04 -0.68
N GLY A 82 1.96 1.21 -2.02
CA GLY A 82 2.88 0.41 -2.83
C GLY A 82 4.35 0.57 -2.43
N LEU A 83 4.79 1.77 -2.08
CA LEU A 83 6.14 1.98 -1.54
C LEU A 83 6.38 1.24 -0.21
N ASN A 84 5.37 1.13 0.64
CA ASN A 84 5.46 0.35 1.87
C ASN A 84 5.41 -1.17 1.61
N VAL A 85 4.71 -1.62 0.55
CA VAL A 85 4.83 -3.01 0.06
C VAL A 85 6.26 -3.29 -0.40
N ILE A 86 6.86 -2.42 -1.25
CA ILE A 86 8.27 -2.52 -1.67
C ILE A 86 9.20 -2.64 -0.45
N GLN A 87 9.01 -1.80 0.56
CA GLN A 87 9.80 -1.84 1.79
C GLN A 87 9.61 -3.15 2.54
N GLY A 88 8.38 -3.64 2.66
CA GLY A 88 8.07 -4.95 3.25
C GLY A 88 8.76 -6.09 2.52
N LEU A 89 8.73 -6.10 1.19
CA LEU A 89 9.40 -7.10 0.34
C LEU A 89 10.92 -7.08 0.54
N LYS A 90 11.53 -5.90 0.64
CA LYS A 90 12.95 -5.77 0.99
C LYS A 90 13.25 -6.35 2.37
N MET A 91 12.38 -6.09 3.36
CA MET A 91 12.56 -6.58 4.74
C MET A 91 12.55 -8.10 4.83
N VAL A 92 11.71 -8.78 4.04
CA VAL A 92 11.63 -10.25 4.02
C VAL A 92 12.67 -10.91 3.10
N GLY A 93 13.46 -10.11 2.36
CA GLY A 93 14.52 -10.63 1.48
C GLY A 93 14.00 -11.18 0.16
N ALA A 94 12.97 -10.59 -0.42
CA ALA A 94 12.51 -10.90 -1.77
C ALA A 94 13.65 -10.69 -2.79
N ASN A 95 13.68 -11.50 -3.85
CA ASN A 95 14.73 -11.48 -4.87
C ASN A 95 14.49 -10.35 -5.90
N LYS A 96 13.47 -10.49 -6.75
CA LYS A 96 13.05 -9.44 -7.67
C LYS A 96 11.87 -8.68 -7.07
N ILE A 97 12.03 -7.38 -6.92
CA ILE A 97 10.98 -6.47 -6.44
C ILE A 97 10.68 -5.52 -7.59
N VAL A 98 9.69 -5.88 -8.39
CA VAL A 98 9.29 -5.14 -9.60
C VAL A 98 8.22 -4.13 -9.24
N GLY A 99 8.48 -2.85 -9.45
CA GLY A 99 7.50 -1.78 -9.27
C GLY A 99 6.96 -1.30 -10.61
N VAL A 100 5.64 -1.27 -10.76
CA VAL A 100 4.94 -0.84 -11.98
C VAL A 100 4.23 0.48 -11.70
N ASP A 101 4.61 1.55 -12.41
CA ASP A 101 3.95 2.86 -12.30
C ASP A 101 4.05 3.64 -13.62
N LEU A 102 2.99 4.39 -13.96
CA LEU A 102 2.95 5.26 -15.13
C LEU A 102 3.82 6.51 -14.97
N ASN A 103 4.11 6.92 -13.75
CA ASN A 103 4.88 8.12 -13.45
C ASN A 103 6.36 7.78 -13.23
N PRO A 104 7.25 8.13 -14.19
CA PRO A 104 8.68 7.81 -14.08
C PRO A 104 9.36 8.48 -12.88
N ALA A 105 8.81 9.57 -12.34
CA ALA A 105 9.34 10.23 -11.14
C ALA A 105 9.24 9.36 -9.87
N ARG A 106 8.50 8.25 -9.91
CA ARG A 106 8.42 7.29 -8.81
C ARG A 106 9.61 6.32 -8.74
N LYS A 107 10.39 6.21 -9.80
CA LYS A 107 11.52 5.29 -9.90
C LYS A 107 12.53 5.47 -8.77
N ASP A 108 13.08 6.67 -8.64
CA ASP A 108 14.14 6.95 -7.65
C ASP A 108 13.68 6.69 -6.20
N LEU A 109 12.41 7.00 -5.92
CA LEU A 109 11.84 6.75 -4.61
C LEU A 109 11.60 5.25 -4.37
N GLY A 110 11.11 4.53 -5.39
CA GLY A 110 10.96 3.08 -5.35
C GLY A 110 12.29 2.37 -5.07
N GLU A 111 13.36 2.78 -5.74
CA GLU A 111 14.72 2.24 -5.53
C GLU A 111 15.23 2.49 -4.11
N LYS A 112 15.00 3.68 -3.55
CA LYS A 112 15.34 3.98 -2.15
C LYS A 112 14.62 3.06 -1.17
N PHE A 113 13.37 2.70 -1.46
CA PHE A 113 12.57 1.77 -0.65
C PHE A 113 12.96 0.29 -0.84
N GLY A 114 13.68 -0.02 -1.90
CA GLY A 114 14.23 -1.35 -2.15
C GLY A 114 13.73 -2.06 -3.41
N MET A 115 13.05 -1.33 -4.29
CA MET A 115 12.69 -1.82 -5.63
C MET A 115 13.94 -2.17 -6.43
N THR A 116 13.91 -3.30 -7.13
CA THR A 116 15.02 -3.76 -7.97
C THR A 116 14.81 -3.44 -9.45
N HIS A 117 13.56 -3.43 -9.90
CA HIS A 117 13.18 -3.18 -11.29
C HIS A 117 12.01 -2.20 -11.34
N PHE A 118 12.11 -1.18 -12.17
CA PHE A 118 11.01 -0.25 -12.46
C PHE A 118 10.46 -0.55 -13.85
N VAL A 119 9.14 -0.63 -13.97
CA VAL A 119 8.44 -0.85 -15.24
C VAL A 119 7.41 0.26 -15.44
N ASN A 120 7.54 0.99 -16.54
CA ASN A 120 6.53 1.95 -16.99
C ASN A 120 5.68 1.30 -18.09
N PRO A 121 4.39 1.06 -17.85
CA PRO A 121 3.50 0.46 -18.83
C PRO A 121 3.45 1.20 -20.18
N ASN A 122 3.69 2.53 -20.19
CA ASN A 122 3.69 3.33 -21.42
C ASN A 122 4.91 3.09 -22.32
N GLU A 123 5.94 2.42 -21.80
CA GLU A 123 7.16 2.07 -22.53
C GLU A 123 7.13 0.65 -23.08
N ILE A 124 6.05 -0.09 -22.82
CA ILE A 124 5.83 -1.45 -23.32
C ILE A 124 4.87 -1.38 -24.52
N GLU A 125 5.32 -1.84 -25.69
CA GLU A 125 4.53 -1.79 -26.93
C GLU A 125 3.33 -2.75 -26.91
N ASP A 126 3.50 -3.91 -26.27
CA ASP A 126 2.50 -4.98 -26.17
C ASP A 126 1.84 -5.03 -24.77
N ASP A 127 1.20 -6.16 -24.46
CA ASP A 127 0.62 -6.41 -23.14
C ASP A 127 1.74 -6.51 -22.07
N ILE A 128 1.55 -5.81 -20.97
CA ILE A 128 2.50 -5.81 -19.85
C ILE A 128 2.59 -7.19 -19.16
N VAL A 129 1.55 -8.01 -19.22
CA VAL A 129 1.51 -9.30 -18.50
C VAL A 129 2.61 -10.25 -18.98
N PRO A 130 2.76 -10.56 -20.28
CA PRO A 130 3.86 -11.40 -20.77
C PRO A 130 5.24 -10.82 -20.41
N PHE A 131 5.39 -9.50 -20.47
CA PHE A 131 6.64 -8.84 -20.09
C PHE A 131 6.98 -9.06 -18.60
N LEU A 132 6.00 -8.95 -17.71
CA LEU A 132 6.20 -9.18 -16.29
C LEU A 132 6.47 -10.66 -15.97
N VAL A 133 5.78 -11.57 -16.66
CA VAL A 133 6.02 -13.02 -16.55
C VAL A 133 7.46 -13.36 -16.92
N ASP A 134 7.96 -12.81 -18.05
CA ASP A 134 9.37 -13.02 -18.46
C ASP A 134 10.34 -12.40 -17.47
N LEU A 135 10.10 -11.17 -17.03
CA LEU A 135 10.95 -10.46 -16.06
C LEU A 135 11.05 -11.20 -14.72
N THR A 136 10.01 -11.95 -14.34
CA THR A 136 9.95 -12.70 -13.08
C THR A 136 10.25 -14.20 -13.22
N ASP A 137 10.88 -14.59 -14.33
CA ASP A 137 11.34 -15.95 -14.59
C ASP A 137 10.21 -17.01 -14.68
N GLY A 138 9.07 -16.61 -15.28
CA GLY A 138 7.94 -17.51 -15.52
C GLY A 138 6.67 -17.14 -14.75
N GLY A 139 6.67 -16.01 -14.07
CA GLY A 139 5.57 -15.44 -13.30
C GLY A 139 6.01 -15.00 -11.91
N ALA A 140 5.29 -14.05 -11.34
CA ALA A 140 5.56 -13.59 -9.99
C ALA A 140 5.06 -14.61 -8.96
N ASP A 141 5.82 -14.86 -7.90
CA ASP A 141 5.37 -15.63 -6.74
C ASP A 141 4.25 -14.88 -5.99
N TYR A 142 4.34 -13.54 -5.98
CA TYR A 142 3.35 -12.67 -5.35
C TYR A 142 3.16 -11.39 -6.17
N SER A 143 1.91 -10.97 -6.30
CA SER A 143 1.55 -9.68 -6.89
C SER A 143 0.71 -8.84 -5.94
N PHE A 144 0.95 -7.52 -5.96
CA PHE A 144 0.26 -6.56 -5.11
C PHE A 144 -0.33 -5.45 -5.96
N GLU A 145 -1.64 -5.28 -5.89
CA GLU A 145 -2.35 -4.20 -6.57
C GLU A 145 -2.62 -3.06 -5.58
N CYS A 146 -2.04 -1.88 -5.84
CA CYS A 146 -2.06 -0.72 -4.95
C CYS A 146 -2.61 0.55 -5.63
N ILE A 147 -3.37 0.41 -6.72
CA ILE A 147 -3.95 1.51 -7.52
C ILE A 147 -5.47 1.59 -7.32
N GLY A 148 -6.14 0.43 -7.24
CA GLY A 148 -7.59 0.33 -7.20
C GLY A 148 -8.23 0.39 -8.60
N ASN A 149 -7.60 -0.16 -9.62
CA ASN A 149 -8.11 -0.18 -10.99
C ASN A 149 -8.37 -1.61 -11.47
N VAL A 150 -9.56 -1.86 -12.03
CA VAL A 150 -9.98 -3.21 -12.46
C VAL A 150 -9.04 -3.83 -13.48
N LYS A 151 -8.50 -3.04 -14.42
CA LYS A 151 -7.54 -3.54 -15.41
C LYS A 151 -6.25 -4.00 -14.72
N THR A 152 -5.70 -3.20 -13.79
CA THR A 152 -4.48 -3.56 -13.06
C THR A 152 -4.69 -4.70 -12.08
N MET A 153 -5.88 -4.83 -11.48
CA MET A 153 -6.24 -6.00 -10.66
C MET A 153 -6.17 -7.30 -11.47
N ARG A 154 -6.69 -7.27 -12.70
CA ARG A 154 -6.61 -8.41 -13.60
C ARG A 154 -5.16 -8.72 -14.01
N GLN A 155 -4.39 -7.69 -14.38
CA GLN A 155 -2.97 -7.85 -14.75
C GLN A 155 -2.13 -8.40 -13.58
N ALA A 156 -2.42 -7.95 -12.35
CA ALA A 156 -1.77 -8.47 -11.15
C ALA A 156 -2.06 -9.95 -10.93
N LEU A 157 -3.28 -10.41 -11.20
CA LEU A 157 -3.62 -11.83 -11.14
C LEU A 157 -2.93 -12.63 -12.25
N GLU A 158 -2.95 -12.13 -13.47
CA GLU A 158 -2.46 -12.84 -14.66
C GLU A 158 -0.93 -12.90 -14.75
N CYS A 159 -0.19 -12.01 -14.09
CA CYS A 159 1.28 -12.05 -14.05
C CYS A 159 1.86 -12.95 -12.95
N ALA A 160 1.03 -13.47 -12.05
CA ALA A 160 1.41 -14.46 -11.04
C ALA A 160 1.25 -15.89 -11.55
N HIS A 161 2.01 -16.84 -11.00
CA HIS A 161 1.92 -18.26 -11.36
C HIS A 161 1.25 -19.11 -10.28
#